data_9873e6545d27dad754ea77235e9e7ba9
#
_entry.id   9873e6545d27dad754ea77235e9e7ba9
#
_cell.length_a   1.000
_cell.length_b   1.000
_cell.length_c   1.000
_cell.angle_alpha   90.00
_cell.angle_beta   90.00
_cell.angle_gamma   90.00
#
_symmetry.space_group_name_H-M   'P 1'
#
loop_
_entity.id
_entity.type
_entity.pdbx_description
1 polymer ?
#
loop_
_entity_poly.entity_id
_entity_poly.type
_entity_poly.pdbx_seq_one_letter_code
_entity_poly.pdbx_strand_id
1 'polypeptide(L)'
;QVCAYRRYAVPPLGHKPPNGMNLESLRRRLSSDEINALPLCHYEGPIHLVRSLEDWEKALPDLAREQVLGFDTETRPSFRKGRVNTPSLVQLATARAVYLVQLSWWPFGPELAGLLADPGVIKAGVAIGDDMRELGRLYPFTPAGTVDLGMVARAHQLTTQGLRTLAANLFGQRISKGPQCSNWSVPELSKRQVIYAATDAWIGRAIYLRMRELGMTGEAA
;
A
#
# COMPACT_ATOMS: atom_id res chain seq x y z
N GLN A 1 -20.93 -2.25 -26.95
CA GLN A 1 -21.15 -3.35 -25.99
C GLN A 1 -20.63 -2.88 -24.65
N VAL A 2 -21.56 -2.51 -23.76
CA VAL A 2 -21.29 -2.04 -22.41
C VAL A 2 -20.90 -3.26 -21.58
N CYS A 3 -19.61 -3.38 -21.28
CA CYS A 3 -19.11 -4.43 -20.40
C CYS A 3 -19.60 -4.14 -18.99
N ALA A 4 -20.43 -5.01 -18.45
CA ALA A 4 -20.99 -4.90 -17.11
C ALA A 4 -19.83 -4.83 -16.08
N TYR A 5 -19.68 -3.67 -15.43
CA TYR A 5 -18.84 -3.52 -14.26
C TYR A 5 -19.37 -4.45 -13.15
N ARG A 6 -18.80 -5.64 -13.02
CA ARG A 6 -18.84 -6.34 -11.76
C ARG A 6 -18.20 -5.40 -10.74
N ARG A 7 -18.97 -5.04 -9.72
CA ARG A 7 -18.46 -4.33 -8.54
C ARG A 7 -17.35 -5.18 -7.98
N TYR A 8 -16.10 -4.80 -8.27
CA TYR A 8 -14.94 -5.39 -7.61
C TYR A 8 -15.00 -4.97 -6.17
N ALA A 9 -15.65 -5.79 -5.38
CA ALA A 9 -15.54 -5.68 -3.96
C ALA A 9 -14.03 -5.80 -3.63
N VAL A 10 -13.42 -4.75 -3.04
CA VAL A 10 -12.56 -4.97 -1.87
C VAL A 10 -13.14 -6.22 -1.22
N PRO A 11 -12.36 -7.30 -0.88
CA PRO A 11 -12.96 -8.42 -0.17
C PRO A 11 -13.83 -7.76 0.86
N PRO A 12 -15.14 -8.03 0.88
CA PRO A 12 -16.09 -7.10 1.47
C PRO A 12 -15.52 -6.73 2.81
N LEU A 13 -15.24 -5.43 3.04
CA LEU A 13 -14.89 -4.88 4.35
C LEU A 13 -15.99 -5.22 5.39
N GLY A 14 -16.91 -6.06 4.98
CA GLY A 14 -18.03 -6.66 5.69
C GLY A 14 -17.94 -8.15 5.94
N HIS A 15 -16.85 -8.82 5.69
CA HIS A 15 -16.65 -10.06 6.44
C HIS A 15 -16.41 -9.62 7.87
N LYS A 16 -17.50 -9.69 8.68
CA LYS A 16 -17.36 -9.78 10.14
C LYS A 16 -16.10 -10.59 10.41
N PRO A 17 -15.16 -10.09 11.24
CA PRO A 17 -14.04 -10.92 11.66
C PRO A 17 -14.61 -12.29 12.02
N PRO A 18 -13.89 -13.39 11.78
CA PRO A 18 -14.36 -14.67 12.27
C PRO A 18 -14.84 -14.45 13.69
N ASN A 19 -16.08 -14.82 13.97
CA ASN A 19 -16.81 -14.51 15.22
C ASN A 19 -15.87 -14.65 16.41
N GLY A 20 -15.60 -13.56 17.14
CA GLY A 20 -14.73 -13.54 18.31
C GLY A 20 -13.36 -12.84 18.13
N MET A 21 -13.07 -12.19 17.00
CA MET A 21 -11.80 -11.46 16.86
C MET A 21 -11.83 -10.20 17.75
N ASN A 22 -11.17 -10.28 18.90
CA ASN A 22 -10.89 -9.16 19.78
C ASN A 22 -9.42 -8.75 19.65
N LEU A 23 -9.06 -7.58 20.18
CA LEU A 23 -7.67 -7.08 20.17
C LEU A 23 -6.67 -8.09 20.78
N GLU A 24 -7.10 -8.89 21.72
CA GLU A 24 -6.27 -9.90 22.38
C GLU A 24 -5.89 -11.04 21.41
N SER A 25 -6.82 -11.49 20.57
CA SER A 25 -6.52 -12.50 19.54
C SER A 25 -5.52 -12.00 18.48
N LEU A 26 -5.49 -10.68 18.21
CA LEU A 26 -4.56 -10.04 17.28
C LEU A 26 -3.13 -9.93 17.84
N ARG A 27 -2.95 -10.03 19.15
CA ARG A 27 -1.63 -10.04 19.79
C ARG A 27 -0.89 -11.36 19.62
N ARG A 28 -1.57 -12.42 19.19
CA ARG A 28 -0.95 -13.71 18.92
C ARG A 28 -0.04 -13.62 17.68
N ARG A 29 1.19 -14.11 17.80
CA ARG A 29 2.10 -14.26 16.67
C ARG A 29 1.73 -15.50 15.88
N LEU A 30 1.40 -15.34 14.61
CA LEU A 30 1.27 -16.45 13.67
C LEU A 30 2.65 -16.91 13.24
N SER A 31 2.87 -18.21 13.20
CA SER A 31 4.07 -18.82 12.62
C SER A 31 4.08 -18.69 11.10
N SER A 32 5.25 -18.88 10.49
CA SER A 32 5.36 -18.87 9.03
C SER A 32 4.49 -19.94 8.36
N ASP A 33 4.37 -21.10 8.98
CA ASP A 33 3.56 -22.21 8.46
C ASP A 33 2.07 -21.92 8.55
N GLU A 34 1.60 -21.35 9.67
CA GLU A 34 0.23 -20.86 9.79
C GLU A 34 -0.10 -19.82 8.73
N ILE A 35 0.78 -18.82 8.51
CA ILE A 35 0.58 -17.80 7.47
C ILE A 35 0.57 -18.44 6.07
N ASN A 36 1.46 -19.41 5.81
CA ASN A 36 1.53 -20.08 4.51
C ASN A 36 0.30 -20.95 4.22
N ALA A 37 -0.37 -21.45 5.24
CA ALA A 37 -1.61 -22.22 5.11
C ALA A 37 -2.84 -21.34 4.81
N LEU A 38 -2.77 -20.00 5.03
CA LEU A 38 -3.86 -19.11 4.75
C LEU A 38 -4.13 -18.96 3.24
N PRO A 39 -5.37 -18.70 2.84
CA PRO A 39 -5.71 -18.39 1.45
C PRO A 39 -4.85 -17.23 0.91
N LEU A 40 -4.32 -17.41 -0.31
CA LEU A 40 -3.61 -16.35 -1.01
C LEU A 40 -4.62 -15.34 -1.55
N CYS A 41 -4.41 -14.06 -1.26
CA CYS A 41 -5.16 -12.99 -1.89
C CYS A 41 -4.25 -12.06 -2.71
N HIS A 42 -4.84 -11.40 -3.68
CA HIS A 42 -4.22 -10.36 -4.48
C HIS A 42 -5.29 -9.38 -4.96
N TYR A 43 -4.84 -8.22 -5.39
CA TYR A 43 -5.74 -7.22 -5.94
C TYR A 43 -6.25 -7.64 -7.32
N GLU A 44 -7.56 -7.57 -7.52
CA GLU A 44 -8.25 -7.97 -8.76
C GLU A 44 -8.98 -6.79 -9.44
N GLY A 45 -8.91 -5.61 -8.85
CA GLY A 45 -9.54 -4.40 -9.38
C GLY A 45 -8.74 -3.72 -10.49
N PRO A 46 -9.19 -2.53 -10.94
CA PRO A 46 -8.50 -1.74 -11.94
C PRO A 46 -7.11 -1.29 -11.47
N ILE A 47 -6.10 -1.49 -12.32
CA ILE A 47 -4.73 -1.02 -12.11
C ILE A 47 -4.36 -0.09 -13.26
N HIS A 48 -3.90 1.11 -12.94
CA HIS A 48 -3.48 2.12 -13.90
C HIS A 48 -1.98 2.38 -13.76
N LEU A 49 -1.26 2.27 -14.87
CA LEU A 49 0.14 2.70 -14.94
C LEU A 49 0.17 4.20 -15.23
N VAL A 50 0.85 4.97 -14.40
CA VAL A 50 1.06 6.40 -14.58
C VAL A 50 2.50 6.60 -15.05
N ARG A 51 2.65 7.05 -16.30
CA ARG A 51 3.93 7.18 -17.01
C ARG A 51 4.12 8.57 -17.62
N SER A 52 3.11 9.42 -17.51
CA SER A 52 3.09 10.77 -18.06
C SER A 52 2.24 11.71 -17.22
N LEU A 53 2.36 13.00 -17.46
CA LEU A 53 1.47 14.01 -16.87
C LEU A 53 0.01 13.75 -17.27
N GLU A 54 -0.25 13.34 -18.51
CA GLU A 54 -1.60 13.01 -18.98
C GLU A 54 -2.21 11.84 -18.19
N ASP A 55 -1.43 10.79 -17.90
CA ASP A 55 -1.90 9.68 -17.06
C ASP A 55 -2.20 10.14 -15.63
N TRP A 56 -1.37 11.06 -15.09
CA TRP A 56 -1.60 11.66 -13.79
C TRP A 56 -2.86 12.49 -13.74
N GLU A 57 -3.09 13.34 -14.73
CA GLU A 57 -4.30 14.14 -14.85
C GLU A 57 -5.57 13.29 -14.91
N LYS A 58 -5.50 12.12 -15.56
CA LYS A 58 -6.60 11.12 -15.56
C LYS A 58 -6.81 10.48 -14.20
N ALA A 59 -5.75 10.26 -13.42
CA ALA A 59 -5.80 9.68 -12.09
C ALA A 59 -6.30 10.69 -11.02
N LEU A 60 -5.97 11.97 -11.19
CA LEU A 60 -6.17 13.00 -10.20
C LEU A 60 -7.62 13.13 -9.68
N PRO A 61 -8.69 13.06 -10.52
CA PRO A 61 -10.06 13.13 -10.03
C PRO A 61 -10.46 12.00 -9.06
N ASP A 62 -9.86 10.82 -9.18
CA ASP A 62 -10.08 9.72 -8.25
C ASP A 62 -9.24 9.88 -6.98
N LEU A 63 -7.96 10.24 -7.13
CA LEU A 63 -7.04 10.47 -6.02
C LEU A 63 -7.50 11.63 -5.12
N ALA A 64 -7.98 12.74 -5.72
CA ALA A 64 -8.42 13.94 -5.00
C ALA A 64 -9.73 13.75 -4.19
N ARG A 65 -10.47 12.67 -4.43
CA ARG A 65 -11.70 12.35 -3.67
C ARG A 65 -11.42 11.50 -2.42
N GLU A 66 -10.22 10.96 -2.32
CA GLU A 66 -9.89 10.03 -1.25
C GLU A 66 -9.40 10.77 0.00
N GLN A 67 -9.94 10.38 1.13
CA GLN A 67 -9.41 10.76 2.45
C GLN A 67 -8.28 9.82 2.89
N VAL A 68 -8.23 8.62 2.33
CA VAL A 68 -7.26 7.58 2.69
C VAL A 68 -6.74 6.91 1.42
N LEU A 69 -5.46 7.00 1.20
CA LEU A 69 -4.73 6.25 0.19
C LEU A 69 -3.90 5.14 0.85
N GLY A 70 -3.91 3.95 0.27
CA GLY A 70 -2.86 2.97 0.52
C GLY A 70 -1.60 3.41 -0.22
N PHE A 71 -0.47 3.30 0.43
CA PHE A 71 0.81 3.77 -0.10
C PHE A 71 1.89 2.72 0.10
N ASP A 72 2.71 2.55 -0.93
CA ASP A 72 3.95 1.79 -0.86
C ASP A 72 4.93 2.29 -1.92
N THR A 73 6.19 1.86 -1.87
CA THR A 73 7.19 2.08 -2.93
C THR A 73 7.95 0.81 -3.23
N GLU A 74 8.45 0.73 -4.47
CA GLU A 74 9.37 -0.33 -4.86
C GLU A 74 10.68 0.25 -5.37
N THR A 75 11.76 -0.36 -4.88
CA THR A 75 13.12 0.06 -5.18
C THR A 75 13.90 -1.09 -5.79
N ARG A 76 14.69 -0.80 -6.81
CA ARG A 76 15.62 -1.78 -7.37
C ARG A 76 16.56 -2.30 -6.26
N PRO A 77 16.68 -3.62 -6.06
CA PRO A 77 17.57 -4.17 -5.06
C PRO A 77 19.02 -3.73 -5.32
N SER A 78 19.74 -3.39 -4.24
CA SER A 78 21.17 -3.12 -4.29
C SER A 78 21.95 -4.33 -3.80
N PHE A 79 22.82 -4.86 -4.63
CA PHE A 79 23.75 -5.95 -4.27
C PHE A 79 25.12 -5.43 -3.80
N ARG A 80 25.27 -4.08 -3.70
CA ARG A 80 26.52 -3.46 -3.24
C ARG A 80 26.30 -2.87 -1.84
N LYS A 81 27.15 -3.28 -0.89
CA LYS A 81 27.12 -2.75 0.48
C LYS A 81 27.25 -1.22 0.47
N GLY A 82 26.37 -0.54 1.19
CA GLY A 82 26.36 0.93 1.31
C GLY A 82 25.73 1.70 0.15
N ARG A 83 25.24 1.03 -0.90
CA ARG A 83 24.49 1.69 -1.98
C ARG A 83 22.99 1.52 -1.74
N VAL A 84 22.30 2.62 -1.50
CA VAL A 84 20.84 2.69 -1.47
C VAL A 84 20.37 3.21 -2.83
N ASN A 85 19.47 2.47 -3.49
CA ASN A 85 18.82 2.95 -4.70
C ASN A 85 17.59 3.77 -4.31
N THR A 86 17.23 4.75 -5.11
CA THR A 86 15.99 5.51 -4.94
C THR A 86 14.78 4.70 -5.40
N PRO A 87 13.56 5.01 -4.92
CA PRO A 87 12.34 4.39 -5.41
C PRO A 87 12.20 4.49 -6.93
N SER A 88 11.73 3.42 -7.54
CA SER A 88 11.47 3.32 -8.99
C SER A 88 9.98 3.30 -9.31
N LEU A 89 9.16 2.96 -8.31
CA LEU A 89 7.71 2.87 -8.41
C LEU A 89 7.08 3.44 -7.14
N VAL A 90 6.03 4.26 -7.30
CA VAL A 90 5.14 4.68 -6.21
C VAL A 90 3.77 4.06 -6.46
N GLN A 91 3.16 3.55 -5.41
CA GLN A 91 1.88 2.84 -5.45
C GLN A 91 0.86 3.60 -4.62
N LEU A 92 -0.27 3.92 -5.22
CA LEU A 92 -1.38 4.64 -4.60
C LEU A 92 -2.67 3.85 -4.79
N ALA A 93 -3.28 3.39 -3.70
CA ALA A 93 -4.55 2.67 -3.74
C ALA A 93 -5.70 3.55 -3.24
N THR A 94 -6.69 3.75 -4.09
CA THR A 94 -7.98 4.38 -3.77
C THR A 94 -9.01 3.32 -3.36
N ALA A 95 -10.25 3.73 -3.14
CA ALA A 95 -11.36 2.80 -2.96
C ALA A 95 -11.74 2.05 -4.24
N ARG A 96 -11.31 2.51 -5.41
CA ARG A 96 -11.77 2.05 -6.73
C ARG A 96 -10.69 1.42 -7.58
N ALA A 97 -9.47 1.92 -7.49
CA ALA A 97 -8.37 1.55 -8.36
C ALA A 97 -7.02 1.63 -7.64
N VAL A 98 -5.99 1.08 -8.25
CA VAL A 98 -4.60 1.28 -7.84
C VAL A 98 -3.84 1.96 -8.98
N TYR A 99 -3.07 2.98 -8.63
CA TYR A 99 -2.22 3.74 -9.51
C TYR A 99 -0.76 3.42 -9.24
N LEU A 100 -0.07 2.95 -10.26
CA LEU A 100 1.35 2.60 -10.21
C LEU A 100 2.14 3.64 -10.98
N VAL A 101 2.78 4.56 -10.27
CA VAL A 101 3.55 5.65 -10.84
C VAL A 101 4.99 5.18 -11.09
N GLN A 102 5.34 4.96 -12.35
CA GLN A 102 6.68 4.55 -12.75
C GLN A 102 7.61 5.75 -12.88
N LEU A 103 8.51 5.93 -11.91
CA LEU A 103 9.39 7.10 -11.82
C LEU A 103 10.47 7.15 -12.91
N SER A 104 10.71 6.05 -13.61
CA SER A 104 11.58 6.02 -14.80
C SER A 104 10.95 6.68 -16.04
N TRP A 105 9.63 6.75 -16.10
CA TRP A 105 8.88 7.37 -17.20
C TRP A 105 8.37 8.76 -16.84
N TRP A 106 7.89 8.92 -15.63
CA TRP A 106 7.41 10.18 -15.10
C TRP A 106 8.08 10.43 -13.73
N PRO A 107 9.16 11.21 -13.72
CA PRO A 107 9.95 11.44 -12.51
C PRO A 107 9.14 12.01 -11.36
N PHE A 108 9.54 11.69 -10.13
CA PHE A 108 8.96 12.27 -8.93
C PHE A 108 9.13 13.78 -8.95
N GLY A 109 8.03 14.51 -8.91
CA GLY A 109 7.98 15.96 -9.06
C GLY A 109 6.88 16.62 -8.24
N PRO A 110 6.59 17.90 -8.50
CA PRO A 110 5.70 18.72 -7.68
C PRO A 110 4.28 18.17 -7.55
N GLU A 111 3.74 17.54 -8.58
CA GLU A 111 2.37 17.01 -8.59
C GLU A 111 2.19 15.89 -7.57
N LEU A 112 3.06 14.87 -7.64
CA LEU A 112 3.03 13.75 -6.70
C LEU A 112 3.49 14.18 -5.31
N ALA A 113 4.50 15.04 -5.23
CA ALA A 113 4.97 15.60 -3.96
C ALA A 113 3.86 16.41 -3.26
N GLY A 114 3.06 17.18 -4.02
CA GLY A 114 1.90 17.92 -3.51
C GLY A 114 0.86 16.99 -2.86
N LEU A 115 0.52 15.87 -3.50
CA LEU A 115 -0.37 14.86 -2.93
C LEU A 115 0.20 14.25 -1.64
N LEU A 116 1.50 13.95 -1.62
CA LEU A 116 2.14 13.37 -0.44
C LEU A 116 2.34 14.38 0.71
N ALA A 117 2.33 15.66 0.41
CA ALA A 117 2.42 16.76 1.37
C ALA A 117 1.04 17.23 1.89
N ASP A 118 -0.07 16.76 1.31
CA ASP A 118 -1.42 17.14 1.72
C ASP A 118 -1.79 16.52 3.07
N PRO A 119 -1.99 17.31 4.15
CA PRO A 119 -2.41 16.79 5.45
C PRO A 119 -3.86 16.28 5.47
N GLY A 120 -4.70 16.72 4.53
CA GLY A 120 -6.09 16.29 4.41
C GLY A 120 -6.27 14.89 3.83
N VAL A 121 -5.21 14.31 3.28
CA VAL A 121 -5.22 12.96 2.72
C VAL A 121 -4.29 12.06 3.52
N ILE A 122 -4.81 10.99 4.09
CA ILE A 122 -4.00 9.99 4.81
C ILE A 122 -3.30 9.08 3.79
N LYS A 123 -1.98 8.92 3.93
CA LYS A 123 -1.18 7.92 3.22
C LYS A 123 -0.81 6.84 4.22
N ALA A 124 -1.36 5.62 4.04
CA ALA A 124 -1.19 4.50 4.95
C ALA A 124 -0.33 3.41 4.32
N GLY A 125 0.76 3.04 4.99
CA GLY A 125 1.70 2.01 4.55
C GLY A 125 2.51 1.46 5.72
N VAL A 126 3.38 0.49 5.45
CA VAL A 126 4.31 -0.06 6.44
C VAL A 126 5.71 0.50 6.18
N ALA A 127 6.38 0.98 7.23
CA ALA A 127 7.69 1.64 7.14
C ALA A 127 7.71 2.89 6.23
N ILE A 128 6.57 3.52 6.03
CA ILE A 128 6.33 4.63 5.10
C ILE A 128 7.29 5.83 5.30
N GLY A 129 7.82 6.03 6.50
CA GLY A 129 8.77 7.11 6.78
C GLY A 129 10.07 6.99 6.01
N ASP A 130 10.53 5.78 5.76
CA ASP A 130 11.72 5.52 4.95
C ASP A 130 11.47 5.85 3.49
N ASP A 131 10.31 5.45 2.95
CA ASP A 131 9.91 5.74 1.58
C ASP A 131 9.78 7.25 1.34
N MET A 132 9.13 7.96 2.24
CA MET A 132 8.99 9.42 2.14
C MET A 132 10.34 10.13 2.17
N ARG A 133 11.28 9.65 3.00
CA ARG A 133 12.65 10.20 3.05
C ARG A 133 13.40 9.97 1.74
N GLU A 134 13.30 8.78 1.15
CA GLU A 134 13.95 8.47 -0.12
C GLU A 134 13.33 9.25 -1.29
N LEU A 135 12.01 9.42 -1.32
CA LEU A 135 11.33 10.30 -2.29
C LEU A 135 11.75 11.76 -2.13
N GLY A 136 11.92 12.23 -0.87
CA GLY A 136 12.41 13.58 -0.57
C GLY A 136 13.83 13.88 -1.11
N ARG A 137 14.61 12.85 -1.43
CA ARG A 137 15.91 13.00 -2.12
C ARG A 137 15.77 13.23 -3.61
N LEU A 138 14.66 12.79 -4.21
CA LEU A 138 14.38 12.99 -5.63
C LEU A 138 13.80 14.39 -5.89
N TYR A 139 12.88 14.82 -5.04
CA TYR A 139 12.28 16.14 -5.06
C TYR A 139 11.93 16.57 -3.63
N PRO A 140 12.41 17.74 -3.14
CA PRO A 140 12.18 18.19 -1.78
C PRO A 140 10.69 18.45 -1.49
N PHE A 141 10.15 17.87 -0.43
CA PHE A 141 8.81 18.13 0.09
C PHE A 141 8.74 17.77 1.58
N THR A 142 7.71 18.23 2.25
CA THR A 142 7.43 17.86 3.64
C THR A 142 6.25 16.90 3.66
N PRO A 143 6.46 15.61 3.95
CA PRO A 143 5.37 14.64 4.04
C PRO A 143 4.37 15.03 5.13
N ALA A 144 3.07 14.88 4.86
CA ALA A 144 2.00 15.09 5.82
C ALA A 144 0.93 14.00 5.69
N GLY A 145 0.09 13.82 6.70
CA GLY A 145 -0.96 12.80 6.69
C GLY A 145 -0.45 11.36 6.54
N THR A 146 0.78 11.06 6.96
CA THR A 146 1.37 9.72 6.85
C THR A 146 1.03 8.88 8.08
N VAL A 147 0.61 7.61 7.86
CA VAL A 147 0.34 6.66 8.93
C VAL A 147 1.13 5.39 8.69
N ASP A 148 2.08 5.10 9.57
CA ASP A 148 2.84 3.84 9.57
C ASP A 148 2.06 2.76 10.30
N LEU A 149 1.55 1.79 9.55
CA LEU A 149 0.74 0.68 10.08
C LEU A 149 1.53 -0.22 11.03
N GLY A 150 2.83 -0.36 10.83
CA GLY A 150 3.71 -1.09 11.73
C GLY A 150 3.85 -0.39 13.09
N MET A 151 3.92 0.94 13.09
CA MET A 151 3.96 1.74 14.31
C MET A 151 2.62 1.70 15.05
N VAL A 152 1.50 1.80 14.34
CA VAL A 152 0.16 1.62 14.93
C VAL A 152 0.03 0.24 15.57
N ALA A 153 0.42 -0.81 14.86
CA ALA A 153 0.41 -2.18 15.40
C ALA A 153 1.25 -2.31 16.68
N ARG A 154 2.44 -1.71 16.67
CA ARG A 154 3.34 -1.71 17.84
C ARG A 154 2.72 -0.98 19.03
N ALA A 155 2.12 0.19 18.84
CA ALA A 155 1.46 0.97 19.88
C ALA A 155 0.33 0.18 20.58
N HIS A 156 -0.36 -0.68 19.82
CA HIS A 156 -1.41 -1.57 20.33
C HIS A 156 -0.91 -2.97 20.72
N GLN A 157 0.40 -3.15 20.87
CA GLN A 157 1.04 -4.39 21.32
C GLN A 157 0.78 -5.60 20.40
N LEU A 158 0.53 -5.35 19.11
CA LEU A 158 0.53 -6.43 18.14
C LEU A 158 1.96 -6.95 17.94
N THR A 159 2.13 -8.26 17.96
CA THR A 159 3.44 -8.91 17.80
C THR A 159 3.98 -8.85 16.38
N THR A 160 3.14 -8.46 15.41
CA THR A 160 3.46 -8.43 13.99
C THR A 160 3.26 -7.04 13.42
N GLN A 161 4.23 -6.56 12.65
CA GLN A 161 4.28 -5.17 12.15
C GLN A 161 4.45 -5.09 10.63
N GLY A 162 4.79 -6.20 9.98
CA GLY A 162 4.96 -6.24 8.52
C GLY A 162 3.63 -6.41 7.78
N LEU A 163 3.53 -5.88 6.57
CA LEU A 163 2.32 -5.85 5.75
C LEU A 163 1.67 -7.24 5.63
N ARG A 164 2.46 -8.27 5.28
CA ARG A 164 1.98 -9.64 5.11
C ARG A 164 1.42 -10.24 6.41
N THR A 165 2.08 -9.97 7.53
CA THR A 165 1.66 -10.51 8.83
C THR A 165 0.44 -9.78 9.37
N LEU A 166 0.33 -8.48 9.13
CA LEU A 166 -0.86 -7.70 9.44
C LEU A 166 -2.06 -8.17 8.60
N ALA A 167 -1.87 -8.41 7.30
CA ALA A 167 -2.92 -8.98 6.45
C ALA A 167 -3.39 -10.35 6.98
N ALA A 168 -2.45 -11.22 7.37
CA ALA A 168 -2.77 -12.53 7.93
C ALA A 168 -3.57 -12.42 9.24
N ASN A 169 -3.14 -11.55 10.16
CA ASN A 169 -3.81 -11.37 11.44
C ASN A 169 -5.19 -10.71 11.32
N LEU A 170 -5.31 -9.67 10.48
CA LEU A 170 -6.54 -8.87 10.41
C LEU A 170 -7.60 -9.46 9.47
N PHE A 171 -7.19 -10.24 8.47
CA PHE A 171 -8.09 -10.76 7.43
C PHE A 171 -8.09 -12.28 7.28
N GLY A 172 -7.17 -13.00 7.95
CA GLY A 172 -7.01 -14.43 7.73
C GLY A 172 -6.56 -14.79 6.31
N GLN A 173 -5.85 -13.87 5.64
CA GLN A 173 -5.39 -14.03 4.27
C GLN A 173 -3.91 -13.68 4.16
N ARG A 174 -3.20 -14.32 3.25
CA ARG A 174 -1.80 -14.00 2.96
C ARG A 174 -1.64 -13.34 1.60
N ILE A 175 -0.68 -12.43 1.51
CA ILE A 175 -0.23 -11.85 0.24
C ILE A 175 1.08 -12.50 -0.20
N SER A 176 1.39 -12.40 -1.50
CA SER A 176 2.61 -12.97 -2.09
C SER A 176 3.87 -12.23 -1.61
N LYS A 177 5.02 -12.92 -1.56
CA LYS A 177 6.35 -12.32 -1.40
C LYS A 177 7.16 -12.28 -2.71
N GLY A 178 6.61 -12.83 -3.78
CA GLY A 178 7.39 -13.21 -4.96
C GLY A 178 8.24 -12.10 -5.59
N PRO A 179 7.65 -11.00 -6.09
CA PRO A 179 8.39 -9.95 -6.80
C PRO A 179 9.17 -8.97 -5.92
N GLN A 180 9.11 -9.04 -4.60
CA GLN A 180 9.73 -8.07 -3.68
C GLN A 180 11.19 -7.73 -4.04
N CYS A 181 12.00 -8.71 -4.40
CA CYS A 181 13.40 -8.52 -4.75
C CYS A 181 13.64 -8.45 -6.27
N SER A 182 12.64 -8.12 -7.07
CA SER A 182 12.79 -8.01 -8.51
C SER A 182 13.38 -6.66 -8.95
N ASN A 183 13.77 -6.56 -10.21
CA ASN A 183 14.26 -5.28 -10.76
C ASN A 183 13.07 -4.37 -11.09
N TRP A 184 12.80 -3.39 -10.23
CA TRP A 184 11.72 -2.43 -10.39
C TRP A 184 12.05 -1.25 -11.31
N SER A 185 13.32 -1.13 -11.76
CA SER A 185 13.75 -0.07 -12.69
C SER A 185 13.61 -0.47 -14.16
N VAL A 186 12.92 -1.58 -14.46
CA VAL A 186 12.67 -1.98 -15.84
C VAL A 186 11.65 -1.05 -16.49
N PRO A 187 11.77 -0.75 -17.81
CA PRO A 187 10.79 0.08 -18.52
C PRO A 187 9.40 -0.55 -18.53
N GLU A 188 9.31 -1.87 -18.70
CA GLU A 188 8.06 -2.61 -18.71
C GLU A 188 7.99 -3.57 -17.52
N LEU A 189 7.03 -3.32 -16.64
CA LEU A 189 6.75 -4.21 -15.51
C LEU A 189 6.04 -5.48 -16.00
N SER A 190 6.47 -6.62 -15.50
CA SER A 190 5.76 -7.87 -15.74
C SER A 190 4.38 -7.86 -15.06
N LYS A 191 3.43 -8.66 -15.56
CA LYS A 191 2.11 -8.82 -14.94
C LYS A 191 2.21 -9.20 -13.45
N ARG A 192 3.20 -10.01 -13.07
CA ARG A 192 3.42 -10.40 -11.67
C ARG A 192 3.86 -9.23 -10.81
N GLN A 193 4.73 -8.34 -11.31
CA GLN A 193 5.14 -7.12 -10.62
C GLN A 193 3.96 -6.16 -10.45
N VAL A 194 3.18 -5.94 -11.51
CA VAL A 194 2.00 -5.07 -11.48
C VAL A 194 0.99 -5.54 -10.43
N ILE A 195 0.64 -6.84 -10.42
CA ILE A 195 -0.30 -7.39 -9.42
C ILE A 195 0.28 -7.31 -8.01
N TYR A 196 1.56 -7.61 -7.84
CA TYR A 196 2.23 -7.55 -6.55
C TYR A 196 2.18 -6.13 -5.98
N ALA A 197 2.68 -5.14 -6.72
CA ALA A 197 2.70 -3.74 -6.30
C ALA A 197 1.29 -3.18 -6.00
N ALA A 198 0.31 -3.52 -6.86
CA ALA A 198 -1.07 -3.13 -6.61
C ALA A 198 -1.64 -3.77 -5.34
N THR A 199 -1.26 -5.02 -5.04
CA THR A 199 -1.72 -5.72 -3.83
C THR A 199 -1.16 -5.07 -2.58
N ASP A 200 0.10 -4.66 -2.57
CA ASP A 200 0.75 -4.09 -1.38
C ASP A 200 0.11 -2.74 -0.99
N ALA A 201 -0.11 -1.83 -1.93
CA ALA A 201 -0.81 -0.58 -1.64
C ALA A 201 -2.28 -0.82 -1.25
N TRP A 202 -2.99 -1.68 -1.97
CA TRP A 202 -4.40 -1.98 -1.68
C TRP A 202 -4.59 -2.58 -0.28
N ILE A 203 -3.78 -3.57 0.09
CA ILE A 203 -3.90 -4.20 1.41
C ILE A 203 -3.46 -3.24 2.52
N GLY A 204 -2.50 -2.33 2.25
CA GLY A 204 -2.13 -1.26 3.17
C GLY A 204 -3.32 -0.36 3.51
N ARG A 205 -4.08 0.07 2.48
CA ARG A 205 -5.34 0.81 2.69
C ARG A 205 -6.36 0.03 3.50
N ALA A 206 -6.55 -1.24 3.17
CA ALA A 206 -7.51 -2.11 3.87
C ALA A 206 -7.13 -2.31 5.34
N ILE A 207 -5.84 -2.51 5.64
CA ILE A 207 -5.32 -2.63 7.01
C ILE A 207 -5.60 -1.35 7.80
N TYR A 208 -5.31 -0.17 7.23
CA TYR A 208 -5.61 1.10 7.88
C TYR A 208 -7.09 1.23 8.25
N LEU A 209 -7.98 0.99 7.29
CA LEU A 209 -9.42 1.07 7.52
C LEU A 209 -9.88 0.10 8.61
N ARG A 210 -9.31 -1.11 8.61
CA ARG A 210 -9.60 -2.11 9.64
C ARG A 210 -9.08 -1.70 11.02
N MET A 211 -7.87 -1.16 11.10
CA MET A 211 -7.31 -0.63 12.35
C MET A 211 -8.15 0.54 12.89
N ARG A 212 -8.68 1.39 12.00
CA ARG A 212 -9.60 2.47 12.36
C ARG A 212 -10.91 1.95 12.94
N GLU A 213 -11.51 0.95 12.32
CA GLU A 213 -12.73 0.28 12.83
C GLU A 213 -12.50 -0.34 14.22
N LEU A 214 -11.30 -0.81 14.49
CA LEU A 214 -10.90 -1.37 15.79
C LEU A 214 -10.49 -0.30 16.82
N GLY A 215 -10.60 1.00 16.50
CA GLY A 215 -10.21 2.10 17.37
C GLY A 215 -8.69 2.20 17.60
N MET A 216 -7.87 1.66 16.70
CA MET A 216 -6.41 1.66 16.83
C MET A 216 -5.76 2.92 16.23
N THR A 217 -6.42 3.61 15.32
CA THR A 217 -5.98 4.92 14.80
C THR A 217 -6.84 5.98 15.46
N GLY A 218 -6.21 7.02 16.06
CA GLY A 218 -6.95 8.15 16.58
C GLY A 218 -7.82 8.78 15.48
N GLU A 219 -8.96 9.37 15.85
CA GLU A 219 -9.68 10.25 14.94
C GLU A 219 -8.70 11.29 14.43
N ALA A 220 -8.62 11.46 13.10
CA ALA A 220 -7.90 12.60 12.52
C ALA A 220 -8.58 13.85 13.07
N ALA A 221 -7.88 14.56 13.96
CA ALA A 221 -8.34 15.81 14.52
C ALA A 221 -8.43 16.89 13.44
#